data_abbb074dede569ab1ffd584a6f062e74
#
_entry.id   abbb074dede569ab1ffd584a6f062e74
#
_cell.length_a   1.000
_cell.length_b   1.000
_cell.length_c   1.000
_cell.angle_alpha   90.00
_cell.angle_beta   90.00
_cell.angle_gamma   90.00
#
_symmetry.space_group_name_H-M   'P 1'
#
loop_
_entity.id
_entity.type
_entity.pdbx_description
1 polymer ?
#
loop_
_entity_poly.entity_id
_entity_poly.type
_entity_poly.pdbx_seq_one_letter_code
_entity_poly.pdbx_strand_id
1 'polypeptide(L)'
;MDEPLRFPSKIDWWIPWLIAIPAIAGPVSLYFNPGKKPMTPATMWTVAASLVLPIIFLGWLFKTTDYLISGGDLRVRCGPMKITMPLSSITRIARSNSMASGAALSLSRIAVEYGESKEVIISPADRQGFIRAIVARVPNVVIQDLDEYR
;
A
#
# COMPACT_ATOMS: atom_id res chain seq x y z
N MET A 1 -20.57 -21.63 -1.78
CA MET A 1 -19.67 -20.93 -0.83
C MET A 1 -18.54 -20.35 -1.67
N ASP A 2 -18.51 -19.02 -1.84
CA ASP A 2 -17.46 -18.39 -2.65
C ASP A 2 -16.15 -18.43 -1.87
N GLU A 3 -15.15 -19.11 -2.43
CA GLU A 3 -13.81 -19.11 -1.83
C GLU A 3 -13.29 -17.67 -1.70
N PRO A 4 -12.73 -17.33 -0.54
CA PRO A 4 -12.15 -16.01 -0.34
C PRO A 4 -10.92 -15.84 -1.25
N LEU A 5 -10.98 -14.88 -2.15
CA LEU A 5 -9.86 -14.54 -3.05
C LEU A 5 -9.00 -13.45 -2.40
N ARG A 6 -7.74 -13.79 -2.14
CA ARG A 6 -6.78 -12.87 -1.54
C ARG A 6 -5.74 -12.42 -2.54
N PHE A 7 -5.61 -11.11 -2.66
CA PHE A 7 -4.63 -10.44 -3.53
C PHE A 7 -3.65 -9.66 -2.67
N PRO A 8 -2.35 -10.01 -2.65
CA PRO A 8 -1.34 -9.23 -1.97
C PRO A 8 -1.12 -7.89 -2.68
N SER A 9 -0.69 -6.87 -1.94
CA SER A 9 -0.29 -5.60 -2.53
C SER A 9 1.03 -5.73 -3.27
N LYS A 10 1.14 -5.09 -4.44
CA LYS A 10 2.43 -4.90 -5.12
C LYS A 10 3.26 -3.90 -4.33
N ILE A 11 4.51 -4.25 -4.09
CA ILE A 11 5.49 -3.40 -3.41
C ILE A 11 6.58 -3.10 -4.42
N ASP A 12 6.78 -1.82 -4.73
CA ASP A 12 7.86 -1.41 -5.61
C ASP A 12 9.19 -1.44 -4.84
N TRP A 13 10.23 -2.00 -5.44
CA TRP A 13 11.55 -2.24 -4.85
C TRP A 13 12.25 -0.97 -4.31
N TRP A 14 11.90 0.20 -4.83
CA TRP A 14 12.50 1.48 -4.44
C TRP A 14 11.84 2.11 -3.20
N ILE A 15 10.59 1.72 -2.85
CA ILE A 15 9.87 2.27 -1.70
C ILE A 15 10.61 2.06 -0.37
N PRO A 16 11.18 0.88 -0.07
CA PRO A 16 11.98 0.70 1.13
C PRO A 16 13.16 1.68 1.22
N TRP A 17 13.76 2.04 0.08
CA TRP A 17 14.90 2.96 0.03
C TRP A 17 14.53 4.41 0.35
N LEU A 18 13.32 4.86 0.00
CA LEU A 18 12.83 6.20 0.37
C LEU A 18 12.83 6.46 1.87
N ILE A 19 12.68 5.40 2.66
CA ILE A 19 12.66 5.49 4.12
C ILE A 19 14.02 5.12 4.70
N ALA A 20 14.71 4.15 4.11
CA ALA A 20 16.02 3.72 4.57
C ALA A 20 17.08 4.84 4.40
N ILE A 21 17.06 5.56 3.27
CA ILE A 21 18.06 6.61 2.99
C ILE A 21 18.04 7.72 4.05
N PRO A 22 16.92 8.39 4.37
CA PRO A 22 16.88 9.40 5.42
C PRO A 22 17.19 8.85 6.82
N ALA A 23 16.72 7.63 7.11
CA ALA A 23 17.00 6.97 8.38
C ALA A 23 18.48 6.70 8.59
N ILE A 24 19.23 6.41 7.53
CA ILE A 24 20.69 6.18 7.57
C ILE A 24 21.47 7.50 7.52
N ALA A 25 21.03 8.45 6.68
CA ALA A 25 21.75 9.72 6.46
C ALA A 25 21.88 10.54 7.74
N GLY A 26 20.86 10.58 8.59
CA GLY A 26 20.87 11.28 9.87
C GLY A 26 21.98 10.79 10.80
N PRO A 27 21.99 9.50 11.19
CA PRO A 27 23.04 8.91 12.01
C PRO A 27 24.45 9.03 11.42
N VAL A 28 24.57 8.80 10.10
CA VAL A 28 25.85 8.92 9.39
C VAL A 28 26.38 10.35 9.48
N SER A 29 25.53 11.35 9.30
CA SER A 29 25.95 12.76 9.41
C SER A 29 26.44 13.10 10.81
N LEU A 30 25.85 12.52 11.85
CA LEU A 30 26.29 12.69 13.25
C LEU A 30 27.64 12.02 13.50
N TYR A 31 27.88 10.86 12.89
CA TYR A 31 29.15 10.14 13.02
C TYR A 31 30.31 10.90 12.35
N PHE A 32 30.10 11.46 11.15
CA PHE A 32 31.13 12.20 10.41
C PHE A 32 31.32 13.64 10.87
N ASN A 33 30.42 14.19 11.70
CA ASN A 33 30.53 15.53 12.28
C ASN A 33 30.59 15.46 13.83
N PRO A 34 31.59 14.81 14.42
CA PRO A 34 31.67 14.64 15.89
C PRO A 34 31.98 15.93 16.65
N GLY A 35 32.14 17.07 15.92
CA GLY A 35 32.69 18.31 16.47
C GLY A 35 31.83 19.08 17.47
N LYS A 36 30.67 18.56 17.93
CA LYS A 36 29.81 19.37 18.80
C LYS A 36 29.31 18.71 20.08
N LYS A 37 29.27 17.38 20.20
CA LYS A 37 28.94 16.70 21.48
C LYS A 37 29.49 15.27 21.52
N PRO A 38 30.01 14.80 22.65
CA PRO A 38 30.42 13.40 22.82
C PRO A 38 29.20 12.50 22.62
N MET A 39 29.39 11.37 21.94
CA MET A 39 28.33 10.34 21.80
C MET A 39 28.03 9.76 23.18
N THR A 40 26.93 10.17 23.76
CA THR A 40 26.44 9.59 25.00
C THR A 40 25.71 8.26 24.71
N PRO A 41 25.60 7.35 25.67
CA PRO A 41 24.79 6.14 25.51
C PRO A 41 23.35 6.43 25.04
N ALA A 42 22.77 7.54 25.49
CA ALA A 42 21.44 7.97 25.05
C ALA A 42 21.39 8.30 23.56
N THR A 43 22.42 9.00 23.02
CA THR A 43 22.49 9.29 21.57
C THR A 43 22.69 8.00 20.75
N MET A 44 23.44 7.02 21.26
CA MET A 44 23.58 5.72 20.58
C MET A 44 22.24 4.98 20.48
N TRP A 45 21.47 4.96 21.56
CA TRP A 45 20.14 4.34 21.56
C TRP A 45 19.14 5.06 20.63
N THR A 46 19.17 6.39 20.61
CA THR A 46 18.28 7.15 19.68
C THR A 46 18.64 6.89 18.23
N VAL A 47 19.93 6.80 17.90
CA VAL A 47 20.41 6.43 16.56
C VAL A 47 19.97 5.01 16.20
N ALA A 48 20.20 4.03 17.09
CA ALA A 48 19.78 2.65 16.86
C ALA A 48 18.25 2.54 16.67
N ALA A 49 17.48 3.20 17.50
CA ALA A 49 16.02 3.21 17.41
C ALA A 49 15.53 3.84 16.09
N SER A 50 16.14 4.93 15.65
CA SER A 50 15.79 5.60 14.38
C SER A 50 16.07 4.73 13.15
N LEU A 51 16.98 3.79 13.23
CA LEU A 51 17.27 2.82 12.17
C LEU A 51 16.32 1.62 12.21
N VAL A 52 16.10 1.07 13.39
CA VAL A 52 15.40 -0.21 13.56
C VAL A 52 13.88 -0.04 13.48
N LEU A 53 13.32 0.98 14.11
CA LEU A 53 11.87 1.17 14.16
C LEU A 53 11.22 1.35 12.79
N PRO A 54 11.76 2.15 11.85
CA PRO A 54 11.20 2.26 10.50
C PRO A 54 11.24 0.93 9.74
N ILE A 55 12.28 0.13 9.90
CA ILE A 55 12.40 -1.17 9.22
C ILE A 55 11.34 -2.13 9.73
N ILE A 56 11.14 -2.21 11.05
CA ILE A 56 10.09 -3.04 11.64
C ILE A 56 8.71 -2.57 11.19
N PHE A 57 8.46 -1.26 11.23
CA PHE A 57 7.19 -0.67 10.82
C PHE A 57 6.86 -0.96 9.36
N LEU A 58 7.82 -0.79 8.46
CA LEU A 58 7.65 -1.10 7.04
C LEU A 58 7.42 -2.59 6.81
N GLY A 59 8.21 -3.45 7.41
CA GLY A 59 8.03 -4.89 7.30
C GLY A 59 6.64 -5.33 7.77
N TRP A 60 6.14 -4.73 8.85
CA TRP A 60 4.79 -4.94 9.33
C TRP A 60 3.74 -4.41 8.36
N LEU A 61 3.91 -3.17 7.85
CA LEU A 61 3.00 -2.56 6.89
C LEU A 61 2.90 -3.41 5.61
N PHE A 62 4.03 -3.85 5.07
CA PHE A 62 4.07 -4.66 3.85
C PHE A 62 3.39 -6.02 4.04
N LYS A 63 3.60 -6.67 5.18
CA LYS A 63 2.95 -7.96 5.49
C LYS A 63 1.44 -7.83 5.72
N THR A 64 0.97 -6.66 6.14
CA THR A 64 -0.43 -6.44 6.51
C THR A 64 -1.24 -5.74 5.45
N THR A 65 -0.67 -5.48 4.26
CA THR A 65 -1.40 -4.87 3.15
C THR A 65 -1.85 -5.95 2.17
N ASP A 66 -3.15 -6.18 2.16
CA ASP A 66 -3.80 -7.15 1.29
C ASP A 66 -5.24 -6.74 0.94
N TYR A 67 -5.73 -7.34 -0.14
CA TYR A 67 -7.08 -7.14 -0.66
C TYR A 67 -7.80 -8.49 -0.67
N LEU A 68 -8.93 -8.57 0.02
CA LEU A 68 -9.70 -9.79 0.16
C LEU A 68 -11.09 -9.61 -0.44
N ILE A 69 -11.43 -10.45 -1.40
CA ILE A 69 -12.79 -10.55 -1.96
C ILE A 69 -13.45 -11.77 -1.34
N SER A 70 -14.50 -11.56 -0.53
CA SER A 70 -15.21 -12.64 0.16
C SER A 70 -16.64 -12.23 0.48
N GLY A 71 -17.59 -13.14 0.26
CA GLY A 71 -18.98 -12.98 0.69
C GLY A 71 -19.70 -11.76 0.11
N GLY A 72 -19.32 -11.31 -1.10
CA GLY A 72 -19.92 -10.12 -1.70
C GLY A 72 -19.27 -8.79 -1.29
N ASP A 73 -18.24 -8.82 -0.45
CA ASP A 73 -17.50 -7.65 0.01
C ASP A 73 -16.06 -7.63 -0.51
N LEU A 74 -15.56 -6.42 -0.80
CA LEU A 74 -14.15 -6.13 -0.96
C LEU A 74 -13.61 -5.55 0.35
N ARG A 75 -12.64 -6.22 0.94
CA ARG A 75 -11.91 -5.76 2.13
C ARG A 75 -10.52 -5.34 1.73
N VAL A 76 -10.23 -4.06 1.91
CA VAL A 76 -8.91 -3.46 1.70
C VAL A 76 -8.25 -3.28 3.05
N ARG A 77 -7.10 -3.89 3.26
CA ARG A 77 -6.31 -3.76 4.48
C ARG A 77 -4.96 -3.15 4.13
N CYS A 78 -4.58 -2.11 4.86
CA CYS A 78 -3.27 -1.47 4.76
C CYS A 78 -2.79 -1.11 6.17
N GLY A 79 -1.98 -1.97 6.77
CA GLY A 79 -1.56 -1.80 8.15
C GLY A 79 -2.75 -1.69 9.12
N PRO A 80 -2.88 -0.56 9.85
CA PRO A 80 -3.99 -0.35 10.78
C PRO A 80 -5.31 -0.01 10.08
N MET A 81 -5.24 0.47 8.82
CA MET A 81 -6.43 0.88 8.07
C MET A 81 -7.13 -0.34 7.48
N LYS A 82 -8.44 -0.41 7.70
CA LYS A 82 -9.32 -1.44 7.13
C LYS A 82 -10.52 -0.74 6.52
N ILE A 83 -10.74 -0.98 5.23
CA ILE A 83 -11.90 -0.48 4.49
C ILE A 83 -12.66 -1.71 3.99
N THR A 84 -13.94 -1.78 4.28
CA THR A 84 -14.83 -2.83 3.75
C THR A 84 -15.92 -2.16 2.95
N MET A 85 -16.12 -2.64 1.73
CA MET A 85 -17.14 -2.12 0.83
C MET A 85 -17.87 -3.28 0.13
N PRO A 86 -19.20 -3.21 -0.04
CA PRO A 86 -19.93 -4.17 -0.84
C PRO A 86 -19.47 -4.11 -2.30
N LEU A 87 -19.26 -5.25 -2.93
CA LEU A 87 -18.90 -5.30 -4.36
C LEU A 87 -19.96 -4.64 -5.23
N SER A 88 -21.23 -4.75 -4.86
CA SER A 88 -22.37 -4.13 -5.55
C SER A 88 -22.31 -2.59 -5.54
N SER A 89 -21.56 -1.98 -4.63
CA SER A 89 -21.38 -0.52 -4.57
C SER A 89 -20.25 -0.02 -5.48
N ILE A 90 -19.46 -0.91 -6.08
CA ILE A 90 -18.38 -0.54 -6.99
C ILE A 90 -18.98 -0.12 -8.32
N THR A 91 -18.70 1.11 -8.73
CA THR A 91 -19.21 1.71 -9.95
C THR A 91 -18.17 1.76 -11.07
N ARG A 92 -16.90 2.05 -10.70
CA ARG A 92 -15.84 2.21 -11.69
C ARG A 92 -14.50 1.71 -11.15
N ILE A 93 -13.71 1.16 -12.07
CA ILE A 93 -12.29 0.83 -11.83
C ILE A 93 -11.48 1.53 -12.91
N ALA A 94 -10.55 2.39 -12.52
CA ALA A 94 -9.73 3.15 -13.43
C ALA A 94 -8.25 3.08 -13.06
N ARG A 95 -7.37 3.34 -14.02
CA ARG A 95 -5.95 3.57 -13.71
C ARG A 95 -5.81 4.86 -12.92
N SER A 96 -5.05 4.86 -11.85
CA SER A 96 -4.79 6.05 -11.06
C SER A 96 -3.31 6.42 -11.11
N ASN A 97 -3.03 7.66 -11.49
CA ASN A 97 -1.72 8.30 -11.37
C ASN A 97 -1.66 9.23 -10.15
N SER A 98 -2.72 9.22 -9.32
CA SER A 98 -2.78 10.07 -8.14
C SER A 98 -1.69 9.69 -7.15
N MET A 99 -0.98 10.71 -6.65
CA MET A 99 -0.04 10.59 -5.53
C MET A 99 -0.76 10.61 -4.18
N ALA A 100 -2.10 10.73 -4.19
CA ALA A 100 -2.88 10.69 -2.97
C ALA A 100 -2.62 9.39 -2.21
N SER A 101 -2.50 9.50 -0.90
CA SER A 101 -2.24 8.39 0.00
C SER A 101 -3.44 7.44 0.03
N GLY A 102 -3.27 6.29 -0.59
CA GLY A 102 -4.23 5.19 -0.53
C GLY A 102 -3.57 3.94 0.06
N ALA A 103 -4.31 2.85 0.06
CA ALA A 103 -3.80 1.53 0.45
C ALA A 103 -2.91 0.91 -0.64
N ALA A 104 -2.10 1.74 -1.34
CA ALA A 104 -1.27 1.34 -2.47
C ALA A 104 0.22 1.55 -2.17
N LEU A 105 0.99 0.47 -2.21
CA LEU A 105 2.43 0.44 -1.98
C LEU A 105 3.25 0.40 -3.28
N SER A 106 2.64 0.80 -4.42
CA SER A 106 3.28 0.80 -5.74
C SER A 106 2.77 1.99 -6.56
N LEU A 107 3.53 2.42 -7.56
CA LEU A 107 3.09 3.39 -8.57
C LEU A 107 2.09 2.78 -9.57
N SER A 108 2.04 1.44 -9.65
CA SER A 108 1.07 0.71 -10.47
C SER A 108 -0.29 0.64 -9.76
N ARG A 109 -1.03 1.75 -9.76
CA ARG A 109 -2.24 1.95 -8.96
C ARG A 109 -3.50 1.84 -9.79
N ILE A 110 -4.56 1.37 -9.13
CA ILE A 110 -5.92 1.45 -9.64
C ILE A 110 -6.80 2.15 -8.61
N ALA A 111 -7.71 2.97 -9.10
CA ALA A 111 -8.75 3.62 -8.32
C ALA A 111 -10.01 2.76 -8.42
N VAL A 112 -10.58 2.42 -7.29
CA VAL A 112 -11.87 1.75 -7.19
C VAL A 112 -12.85 2.76 -6.63
N GLU A 113 -13.79 3.20 -7.47
CA GLU A 113 -14.88 4.08 -7.07
C GLU A 113 -16.06 3.26 -6.57
N TYR A 114 -16.64 3.68 -5.46
CA TYR A 114 -17.76 3.00 -4.83
C TYR A 114 -18.70 3.98 -4.11
N GLY A 115 -19.97 3.64 -3.99
CA GLY A 115 -20.99 4.51 -3.42
C GLY A 115 -21.17 5.80 -4.22
N GLU A 116 -21.50 6.90 -3.55
CA GLU A 116 -21.88 8.16 -4.21
C GLU A 116 -20.69 8.97 -4.74
N SER A 117 -19.49 8.83 -4.21
CA SER A 117 -18.27 9.55 -4.67
C SER A 117 -17.03 9.14 -3.87
N LYS A 118 -17.00 7.94 -3.33
CA LYS A 118 -15.85 7.44 -2.59
C LYS A 118 -14.90 6.74 -3.51
N GLU A 119 -13.61 6.97 -3.31
CA GLU A 119 -12.53 6.36 -4.06
C GLU A 119 -11.53 5.72 -3.11
N VAL A 120 -11.08 4.52 -3.43
CA VAL A 120 -9.94 3.90 -2.76
C VAL A 120 -8.88 3.53 -3.80
N ILE A 121 -7.64 3.93 -3.52
CA ILE A 121 -6.50 3.64 -4.38
C ILE A 121 -5.80 2.40 -3.84
N ILE A 122 -5.65 1.38 -4.69
CA ILE A 122 -5.05 0.11 -4.37
C ILE A 122 -4.01 -0.29 -5.42
N SER A 123 -3.12 -1.22 -5.09
CA SER A 123 -2.11 -1.73 -6.03
C SER A 123 -1.97 -3.25 -5.89
N PRO A 124 -2.94 -4.03 -6.38
CA PRO A 124 -2.83 -5.49 -6.34
C PRO A 124 -1.65 -5.99 -7.19
N ALA A 125 -0.92 -7.00 -6.69
CA ALA A 125 0.19 -7.61 -7.41
C ALA A 125 -0.27 -8.27 -8.70
N ASP A 126 -1.37 -9.02 -8.63
CA ASP A 126 -2.09 -9.53 -9.81
C ASP A 126 -3.30 -8.63 -10.09
N ARG A 127 -3.05 -7.57 -10.87
CA ARG A 127 -4.08 -6.60 -11.27
C ARG A 127 -5.16 -7.25 -12.13
N GLN A 128 -4.74 -8.08 -13.10
CA GLN A 128 -5.67 -8.71 -14.03
C GLN A 128 -6.58 -9.70 -13.32
N GLY A 129 -6.03 -10.56 -12.48
CA GLY A 129 -6.80 -11.49 -11.68
C GLY A 129 -7.78 -10.78 -10.74
N PHE A 130 -7.35 -9.68 -10.13
CA PHE A 130 -8.20 -8.86 -9.25
C PHE A 130 -9.38 -8.26 -10.02
N ILE A 131 -9.14 -7.64 -11.19
CA ILE A 131 -10.21 -7.04 -12.01
C ILE A 131 -11.18 -8.12 -12.51
N ARG A 132 -10.66 -9.25 -13.01
CA ARG A 132 -11.50 -10.39 -13.44
C ARG A 132 -12.40 -10.88 -12.30
N ALA A 133 -11.86 -10.98 -11.09
CA ALA A 133 -12.60 -11.42 -9.92
C ALA A 133 -13.74 -10.45 -9.56
N ILE A 134 -13.56 -9.14 -9.76
CA ILE A 134 -14.64 -8.14 -9.55
C ILE A 134 -15.65 -8.20 -10.69
N VAL A 135 -15.20 -8.19 -11.95
CA VAL A 135 -16.10 -8.21 -13.13
C VAL A 135 -16.99 -9.46 -13.12
N ALA A 136 -16.46 -10.61 -12.72
CA ALA A 136 -17.25 -11.85 -12.60
C ALA A 136 -18.39 -11.73 -11.57
N ARG A 137 -18.28 -10.83 -10.59
CA ARG A 137 -19.27 -10.62 -9.53
C ARG A 137 -20.12 -9.36 -9.73
N VAL A 138 -19.59 -8.38 -10.46
CA VAL A 138 -20.25 -7.08 -10.77
C VAL A 138 -20.11 -6.82 -12.25
N PRO A 139 -20.98 -7.41 -13.11
CA PRO A 139 -20.86 -7.31 -14.57
C PRO A 139 -21.00 -5.86 -15.11
N ASN A 140 -21.66 -4.99 -14.35
CA ASN A 140 -21.93 -3.59 -14.75
C ASN A 140 -20.82 -2.61 -14.32
N VAL A 141 -19.70 -3.09 -13.76
CA VAL A 141 -18.59 -2.21 -13.39
C VAL A 141 -17.95 -1.60 -14.63
N VAL A 142 -17.76 -0.27 -14.63
CA VAL A 142 -17.10 0.44 -15.71
C VAL A 142 -15.57 0.33 -15.54
N ILE A 143 -14.88 -0.20 -16.57
CA ILE A 143 -13.42 -0.27 -16.60
C ILE A 143 -12.91 0.83 -17.52
N GLN A 144 -12.03 1.70 -17.02
CA GLN A 144 -11.49 2.82 -17.76
C GLN A 144 -9.97 2.87 -17.68
N ASP A 145 -9.32 3.22 -18.82
CA ASP A 145 -7.86 3.43 -18.92
C ASP A 145 -6.98 2.24 -18.47
N LEU A 146 -7.52 1.04 -18.62
CA LEU A 146 -6.79 -0.20 -18.42
C LEU A 146 -6.57 -0.87 -19.77
N ASP A 147 -5.57 -0.40 -20.54
CA ASP A 147 -5.27 -0.79 -21.92
C ASP A 147 -5.08 -2.32 -22.13
N GLU A 148 -4.90 -3.07 -21.06
CA GLU A 148 -4.72 -4.52 -21.09
C GLU A 148 -6.04 -5.31 -21.13
N TYR A 149 -7.21 -4.62 -21.20
CA TYR A 149 -8.55 -5.25 -21.15
C TYR A 149 -9.38 -5.06 -22.43
N ARG A 150 -8.77 -4.54 -23.52
CA ARG A 150 -9.39 -4.50 -24.85
C ARG A 150 -9.08 -5.72 -25.68
#